data_19840ea8a90a217e59ffa681b0374a82
#
_entry.id   19840ea8a90a217e59ffa681b0374a82
#
_cell.length_a   1.000
_cell.length_b   1.000
_cell.length_c   1.000
_cell.angle_alpha   90.00
_cell.angle_beta   90.00
_cell.angle_gamma   90.00
#
_symmetry.space_group_name_H-M   'P 1'
#
loop_
_entity.id
_entity.type
_entity.pdbx_description
1 polymer ?
#
loop_
_entity_poly.entity_id
_entity_poly.type
_entity_poly.pdbx_seq_one_letter_code
_entity_poly.pdbx_strand_id
1 'polypeptide(L)'
;RQKIGMVFQSYDLFPHLDILQNLILGPVKAQGRNKEEVIAEAEKLLDRVGLLDKKHSFARQLSGGQKQRVAIVRSLLMHPEVILFDEVTASLDPEMVREVLELINDLAQEGRTMLIVTHELQFARAIADRIIFMDKGVIAEEGTAEEFFNHPKTQRAQEFLNVFDFSQFGAYL
;
A
#
# COMPACT_ATOMS: atom_id res chain seq x y z
N ARG A 1 -9.31 9.41 -14.21
CA ARG A 1 -8.82 8.02 -13.98
C ARG A 1 -7.30 7.89 -14.05
N GLN A 2 -6.57 8.76 -14.76
CA GLN A 2 -5.11 8.70 -14.84
C GLN A 2 -4.39 9.36 -13.66
N LYS A 3 -5.10 10.19 -12.89
CA LYS A 3 -4.55 10.94 -11.75
C LYS A 3 -4.56 10.19 -10.43
N ILE A 4 -5.34 9.13 -10.34
CA ILE A 4 -5.50 8.32 -9.13
C ILE A 4 -5.02 6.91 -9.43
N GLY A 5 -3.98 6.47 -8.73
CA GLY A 5 -3.54 5.09 -8.69
C GLY A 5 -4.31 4.32 -7.64
N MET A 6 -4.55 3.03 -7.86
CA MET A 6 -5.16 2.15 -6.87
C MET A 6 -4.42 0.83 -6.79
N VAL A 7 -4.17 0.39 -5.58
CA VAL A 7 -3.52 -0.88 -5.26
C VAL A 7 -4.46 -1.68 -4.37
N PHE A 8 -4.89 -2.84 -4.87
CA PHE A 8 -5.85 -3.71 -4.21
C PHE A 8 -5.15 -4.84 -3.44
N GLN A 9 -5.84 -5.42 -2.48
CA GLN A 9 -5.45 -6.64 -1.79
C GLN A 9 -5.20 -7.83 -2.75
N SER A 10 -5.95 -7.92 -3.85
CA SER A 10 -5.90 -9.01 -4.83
C SER A 10 -4.76 -8.91 -5.85
N TYR A 11 -3.88 -7.91 -5.75
CA TYR A 11 -2.76 -7.61 -6.67
C TYR A 11 -3.18 -7.25 -8.10
N ASP A 12 -4.21 -7.87 -8.66
CA ASP A 12 -4.80 -7.70 -10.01
C ASP A 12 -3.76 -7.70 -11.15
N LEU A 13 -2.76 -8.57 -11.04
CA LEU A 13 -1.78 -8.77 -12.09
C LEU A 13 -2.36 -9.68 -13.19
N PHE A 14 -2.12 -9.31 -14.44
CA PHE A 14 -2.53 -10.12 -15.59
C PHE A 14 -1.72 -11.43 -15.64
N PRO A 15 -2.35 -12.62 -15.46
CA PRO A 15 -1.63 -13.89 -15.30
C PRO A 15 -0.94 -14.38 -16.57
N HIS A 16 -1.37 -13.89 -17.74
CA HIS A 16 -0.84 -14.25 -19.06
C HIS A 16 0.29 -13.34 -19.53
N LEU A 17 0.61 -12.29 -18.77
CA LEU A 17 1.70 -11.36 -19.03
C LEU A 17 2.85 -11.59 -18.02
N ASP A 18 4.08 -11.39 -18.45
CA ASP A 18 5.22 -11.29 -17.52
C ASP A 18 5.15 -9.99 -16.70
N ILE A 19 6.04 -9.84 -15.71
CA ILE A 19 6.01 -8.67 -14.81
C ILE A 19 6.26 -7.39 -15.60
N LEU A 20 7.26 -7.33 -16.47
CA LEU A 20 7.55 -6.14 -17.26
C LEU A 20 6.35 -5.75 -18.15
N GLN A 21 5.73 -6.72 -18.80
CA GLN A 21 4.53 -6.49 -19.61
C GLN A 21 3.36 -5.95 -18.79
N ASN A 22 3.14 -6.49 -17.57
CA ASN A 22 2.15 -5.97 -16.62
C ASN A 22 2.38 -4.50 -16.29
N LEU A 23 3.64 -4.11 -16.09
CA LEU A 23 4.01 -2.76 -15.69
C LEU A 23 3.82 -1.75 -16.81
N ILE A 24 4.31 -2.08 -18.01
CA ILE A 24 4.34 -1.12 -19.13
C ILE A 24 2.99 -0.96 -19.85
N LEU A 25 2.07 -1.89 -19.67
CA LEU A 25 0.79 -1.92 -20.41
C LEU A 25 0.01 -0.62 -20.27
N GLY A 26 -0.20 -0.15 -19.04
CA GLY A 26 -0.94 1.06 -18.74
C GLY A 26 -0.31 2.31 -19.35
N PRO A 27 0.94 2.64 -19.00
CA PRO A 27 1.63 3.82 -19.52
C PRO A 27 1.70 3.87 -21.05
N VAL A 28 2.01 2.74 -21.68
CA VAL A 28 2.14 2.68 -23.14
C VAL A 28 0.76 2.74 -23.83
N LYS A 29 -0.23 1.96 -23.38
CA LYS A 29 -1.53 1.85 -24.06
C LYS A 29 -2.50 2.95 -23.71
N ALA A 30 -2.55 3.37 -22.42
CA ALA A 30 -3.52 4.35 -21.96
C ALA A 30 -2.98 5.79 -21.98
N GLN A 31 -1.68 5.99 -21.77
CA GLN A 31 -1.05 7.32 -21.78
C GLN A 31 -0.29 7.62 -23.07
N GLY A 32 -0.09 6.64 -23.95
CA GLY A 32 0.62 6.82 -25.22
C GLY A 32 2.12 7.11 -25.06
N ARG A 33 2.71 6.76 -23.90
CA ARG A 33 4.12 7.03 -23.60
C ARG A 33 5.05 6.14 -24.43
N ASN A 34 6.27 6.63 -24.67
CA ASN A 34 7.31 5.89 -25.38
C ASN A 34 7.64 4.61 -24.62
N LYS A 35 7.64 3.47 -25.35
CA LYS A 35 7.81 2.15 -24.74
C LYS A 35 9.19 1.96 -24.11
N GLU A 36 10.23 2.42 -24.78
CA GLU A 36 11.62 2.28 -24.32
C GLU A 36 11.86 3.09 -23.04
N GLU A 37 11.31 4.31 -22.97
CA GLU A 37 11.36 5.15 -21.76
C GLU A 37 10.62 4.52 -20.59
N VAL A 38 9.42 3.96 -20.84
CA VAL A 38 8.62 3.27 -19.82
C VAL A 38 9.32 2.01 -19.33
N ILE A 39 9.96 1.25 -20.20
CA ILE A 39 10.77 0.08 -19.80
C ILE A 39 11.90 0.51 -18.87
N ALA A 40 12.67 1.53 -19.25
CA ALA A 40 13.78 2.00 -18.42
C ALA A 40 13.31 2.50 -17.03
N GLU A 41 12.16 3.16 -16.95
CA GLU A 41 11.56 3.58 -15.69
C GLU A 41 11.07 2.37 -14.88
N ALA A 42 10.40 1.40 -15.53
CA ALA A 42 9.92 0.19 -14.87
C ALA A 42 11.08 -0.61 -14.26
N GLU A 43 12.20 -0.73 -14.97
CA GLU A 43 13.39 -1.42 -14.49
C GLU A 43 14.00 -0.73 -13.27
N LYS A 44 14.06 0.60 -13.25
CA LYS A 44 14.51 1.37 -12.06
C LYS A 44 13.61 1.15 -10.85
N LEU A 45 12.29 1.14 -11.05
CA LEU A 45 11.35 0.90 -9.96
C LEU A 45 11.40 -0.56 -9.48
N LEU A 46 11.57 -1.52 -10.39
CA LEU A 46 11.78 -2.94 -10.02
C LEU A 46 13.07 -3.13 -9.24
N ASP A 47 14.15 -2.47 -9.62
CA ASP A 47 15.42 -2.50 -8.88
C ASP A 47 15.25 -1.96 -7.46
N ARG A 48 14.57 -0.82 -7.32
CA ARG A 48 14.25 -0.21 -6.01
C ARG A 48 13.51 -1.16 -5.07
N VAL A 49 12.63 -2.01 -5.60
CA VAL A 49 11.87 -2.98 -4.79
C VAL A 49 12.50 -4.39 -4.77
N GLY A 50 13.74 -4.54 -5.26
CA GLY A 50 14.51 -5.79 -5.26
C GLY A 50 13.94 -6.88 -6.17
N LEU A 51 13.29 -6.50 -7.27
CA LEU A 51 12.62 -7.44 -8.19
C LEU A 51 13.05 -7.31 -9.65
N LEU A 52 14.18 -6.64 -9.94
CA LEU A 52 14.67 -6.46 -11.30
C LEU A 52 14.98 -7.81 -12.00
N ASP A 53 15.52 -8.77 -11.26
CA ASP A 53 15.81 -10.13 -11.73
C ASP A 53 14.54 -10.91 -12.10
N LYS A 54 13.37 -10.51 -11.60
CA LYS A 54 12.07 -11.13 -11.84
C LYS A 54 11.27 -10.47 -12.98
N LYS A 55 11.80 -9.49 -13.69
CA LYS A 55 11.06 -8.73 -14.71
C LYS A 55 10.40 -9.59 -15.81
N HIS A 56 10.98 -10.74 -16.13
CA HIS A 56 10.44 -11.71 -17.10
C HIS A 56 9.74 -12.91 -16.46
N SER A 57 9.56 -12.92 -15.13
CA SER A 57 8.77 -13.92 -14.43
C SER A 57 7.27 -13.64 -14.61
N PHE A 58 6.44 -14.67 -14.45
CA PHE A 58 4.98 -14.52 -14.39
C PHE A 58 4.50 -14.37 -12.95
N ALA A 59 3.33 -13.76 -12.76
CA ALA A 59 2.76 -13.54 -11.41
C ALA A 59 2.70 -14.82 -10.56
N ARG A 60 2.42 -15.98 -11.15
CA ARG A 60 2.37 -17.29 -10.46
C ARG A 60 3.70 -17.74 -9.83
N GLN A 61 4.82 -17.15 -10.27
CA GLN A 61 6.18 -17.48 -9.82
C GLN A 61 6.65 -16.57 -8.67
N LEU A 62 5.83 -15.59 -8.27
CA LEU A 62 6.13 -14.62 -7.23
C LEU A 62 5.41 -14.97 -5.93
N SER A 63 6.03 -14.64 -4.79
CA SER A 63 5.37 -14.65 -3.48
C SER A 63 4.28 -13.57 -3.39
N GLY A 64 3.43 -13.62 -2.37
CA GLY A 64 2.39 -12.61 -2.13
C GLY A 64 2.98 -11.20 -2.01
N GLY A 65 4.01 -11.03 -1.18
CA GLY A 65 4.68 -9.72 -1.00
C GLY A 65 5.36 -9.22 -2.28
N GLN A 66 5.97 -10.12 -3.07
CA GLN A 66 6.53 -9.75 -4.37
C GLN A 66 5.45 -9.27 -5.34
N LYS A 67 4.30 -9.96 -5.42
CA LYS A 67 3.16 -9.51 -6.25
C LYS A 67 2.66 -8.15 -5.80
N GLN A 68 2.58 -7.91 -4.49
CA GLN A 68 2.12 -6.64 -3.95
C GLN A 68 3.07 -5.50 -4.31
N ARG A 69 4.38 -5.71 -4.18
CA ARG A 69 5.38 -4.70 -4.59
C ARG A 69 5.29 -4.41 -6.10
N VAL A 70 5.08 -5.42 -6.93
CA VAL A 70 4.83 -5.22 -8.38
C VAL A 70 3.55 -4.42 -8.63
N ALA A 71 2.46 -4.68 -7.90
CA ALA A 71 1.22 -3.92 -8.03
C ALA A 71 1.40 -2.44 -7.65
N ILE A 72 2.20 -2.16 -6.61
CA ILE A 72 2.58 -0.79 -6.24
C ILE A 72 3.39 -0.13 -7.35
N VAL A 73 4.44 -0.80 -7.87
CA VAL A 73 5.25 -0.29 -8.98
C VAL A 73 4.40 -0.01 -10.22
N ARG A 74 3.44 -0.89 -10.54
CA ARG A 74 2.49 -0.68 -11.66
C ARG A 74 1.67 0.59 -11.47
N SER A 75 1.21 0.86 -10.25
CA SER A 75 0.49 2.09 -9.94
C SER A 75 1.38 3.33 -10.08
N LEU A 76 2.62 3.28 -9.58
CA LEU A 76 3.59 4.39 -9.64
C LEU A 76 3.95 4.78 -11.08
N LEU A 77 4.08 3.81 -11.98
CA LEU A 77 4.40 4.05 -13.40
C LEU A 77 3.36 4.88 -14.15
N MET A 78 2.12 4.94 -13.63
CA MET A 78 1.07 5.80 -14.17
C MET A 78 1.23 7.27 -13.76
N HIS A 79 2.22 7.61 -12.91
CA HIS A 79 2.46 8.95 -12.34
C HIS A 79 1.20 9.54 -11.67
N PRO A 80 0.58 8.83 -10.75
CA PRO A 80 -0.65 9.31 -10.10
C PRO A 80 -0.36 10.50 -9.19
N GLU A 81 -1.34 11.41 -9.07
CA GLU A 81 -1.33 12.51 -8.08
C GLU A 81 -1.69 11.98 -6.68
N VAL A 82 -2.54 10.95 -6.61
CA VAL A 82 -2.98 10.29 -5.37
C VAL A 82 -2.92 8.78 -5.55
N ILE A 83 -2.48 8.06 -4.52
CA ILE A 83 -2.49 6.59 -4.50
C ILE A 83 -3.44 6.10 -3.40
N LEU A 84 -4.35 5.20 -3.78
CA LEU A 84 -5.24 4.51 -2.87
C LEU A 84 -4.69 3.11 -2.58
N PHE A 85 -4.49 2.78 -1.32
CA PHE A 85 -4.11 1.44 -0.86
C PHE A 85 -5.28 0.82 -0.12
N ASP A 86 -5.77 -0.32 -0.59
CA ASP A 86 -6.92 -1.02 0.00
C ASP A 86 -6.46 -2.35 0.60
N GLU A 87 -6.24 -2.35 1.92
CA GLU A 87 -5.82 -3.52 2.73
C GLU A 87 -4.66 -4.34 2.11
N VAL A 88 -3.65 -3.67 1.62
CA VAL A 88 -2.57 -4.27 0.81
C VAL A 88 -1.70 -5.29 1.56
N THR A 89 -1.86 -5.43 2.88
CA THR A 89 -1.13 -6.38 3.72
C THR A 89 -1.97 -7.56 4.20
N ALA A 90 -3.31 -7.53 4.04
CA ALA A 90 -4.23 -8.46 4.70
C ALA A 90 -4.04 -9.95 4.35
N SER A 91 -3.38 -10.28 3.24
CA SER A 91 -3.14 -11.65 2.78
C SER A 91 -1.66 -12.06 2.80
N LEU A 92 -0.82 -11.32 3.51
CA LEU A 92 0.63 -11.50 3.54
C LEU A 92 1.09 -12.11 4.87
N ASP A 93 2.17 -12.88 4.81
CA ASP A 93 2.90 -13.31 6.00
C ASP A 93 3.60 -12.12 6.67
N PRO A 94 3.85 -12.14 7.99
CA PRO A 94 4.40 -11.00 8.73
C PRO A 94 5.71 -10.43 8.17
N GLU A 95 6.58 -11.28 7.64
CA GLU A 95 7.84 -10.85 7.00
C GLU A 95 7.55 -10.04 5.73
N MET A 96 6.61 -10.51 4.90
CA MET A 96 6.18 -9.83 3.67
C MET A 96 5.41 -8.54 3.95
N VAL A 97 4.62 -8.49 5.04
CA VAL A 97 3.94 -7.28 5.51
C VAL A 97 4.96 -6.17 5.72
N ARG A 98 6.05 -6.47 6.43
CA ARG A 98 7.11 -5.50 6.72
C ARG A 98 7.69 -4.89 5.45
N GLU A 99 8.06 -5.71 4.46
CA GLU A 99 8.64 -5.23 3.20
C GLU A 99 7.70 -4.29 2.43
N VAL A 100 6.39 -4.58 2.43
CA VAL A 100 5.38 -3.74 1.78
C VAL A 100 5.17 -2.42 2.54
N LEU A 101 5.12 -2.47 3.89
CA LEU A 101 4.96 -1.28 4.72
C LEU A 101 6.20 -0.36 4.64
N GLU A 102 7.41 -0.92 4.56
CA GLU A 102 8.64 -0.15 4.34
C GLU A 102 8.57 0.61 3.00
N LEU A 103 8.13 -0.04 1.93
CA LEU A 103 7.94 0.63 0.63
C LEU A 103 6.91 1.76 0.71
N ILE A 104 5.77 1.55 1.38
CA ILE A 104 4.75 2.60 1.54
C ILE A 104 5.28 3.77 2.40
N ASN A 105 6.06 3.47 3.44
CA ASN A 105 6.73 4.50 4.24
C ASN A 105 7.69 5.35 3.39
N ASP A 106 8.49 4.73 2.52
CA ASP A 106 9.38 5.46 1.61
C ASP A 106 8.59 6.42 0.70
N LEU A 107 7.44 5.99 0.18
CA LEU A 107 6.55 6.83 -0.62
C LEU A 107 5.97 8.00 0.19
N ALA A 108 5.67 7.80 1.48
CA ALA A 108 5.25 8.86 2.39
C ALA A 108 6.36 9.90 2.59
N GLN A 109 7.60 9.44 2.79
CA GLN A 109 8.76 10.33 2.94
C GLN A 109 9.07 11.13 1.65
N GLU A 110 8.71 10.62 0.48
CA GLU A 110 8.76 11.35 -0.78
C GLU A 110 7.67 12.43 -0.92
N GLY A 111 6.77 12.56 0.04
CA GLY A 111 5.65 13.52 0.03
C GLY A 111 4.51 13.12 -0.90
N ARG A 112 4.32 11.83 -1.17
CA ARG A 112 3.21 11.32 -1.98
C ARG A 112 1.88 11.48 -1.23
N THR A 113 0.86 11.96 -1.92
CA THR A 113 -0.50 11.95 -1.37
C THR A 113 -1.08 10.54 -1.45
N MET A 114 -1.43 9.98 -0.30
CA MET A 114 -1.92 8.59 -0.20
C MET A 114 -3.16 8.52 0.68
N LEU A 115 -4.09 7.65 0.32
CA LEU A 115 -5.17 7.20 1.20
C LEU A 115 -5.00 5.70 1.44
N ILE A 116 -4.82 5.31 2.69
CA ILE A 116 -4.47 3.94 3.08
C ILE A 116 -5.59 3.37 3.95
N VAL A 117 -6.25 2.32 3.47
CA VAL A 117 -7.14 1.49 4.29
C VAL A 117 -6.30 0.37 4.87
N THR A 118 -6.21 0.31 6.20
CA THR A 118 -5.36 -0.68 6.89
C THR A 118 -5.86 -0.98 8.28
N HIS A 119 -5.55 -2.17 8.77
CA HIS A 119 -5.67 -2.57 10.17
C HIS A 119 -4.31 -2.60 10.90
N GLU A 120 -3.23 -2.22 10.23
CA GLU A 120 -1.90 -2.08 10.80
C GLU A 120 -1.80 -0.77 11.61
N LEU A 121 -2.34 -0.76 12.84
CA LEU A 121 -2.49 0.45 13.64
C LEU A 121 -1.16 1.12 13.97
N GLN A 122 -0.11 0.35 14.27
CA GLN A 122 1.20 0.90 14.59
C GLN A 122 1.83 1.60 13.38
N PHE A 123 1.62 1.04 12.19
CA PHE A 123 2.03 1.67 10.95
C PHE A 123 1.27 2.97 10.68
N ALA A 124 -0.08 2.93 10.78
CA ALA A 124 -0.90 4.12 10.63
C ALA A 124 -0.49 5.24 11.61
N ARG A 125 -0.21 4.88 12.88
CA ARG A 125 0.27 5.83 13.89
C ARG A 125 1.60 6.48 13.51
N ALA A 126 2.49 5.73 12.87
CA ALA A 126 3.85 6.18 12.55
C ALA A 126 3.91 7.11 11.33
N ILE A 127 3.02 6.90 10.33
CA ILE A 127 3.17 7.58 9.04
C ILE A 127 2.01 8.51 8.67
N ALA A 128 0.83 8.36 9.29
CA ALA A 128 -0.33 9.13 8.87
C ALA A 128 -0.32 10.55 9.44
N ASP A 129 -0.52 11.54 8.58
CA ASP A 129 -0.80 12.90 9.00
C ASP A 129 -2.21 13.00 9.60
N ARG A 130 -3.15 12.20 9.09
CA ARG A 130 -4.57 12.26 9.39
C ARG A 130 -5.18 10.87 9.42
N ILE A 131 -6.03 10.62 10.41
CA ILE A 131 -6.77 9.37 10.59
C ILE A 131 -8.26 9.64 10.36
N ILE A 132 -8.89 8.74 9.63
CA ILE A 132 -10.34 8.69 9.44
C ILE A 132 -10.81 7.34 9.99
N PHE A 133 -11.49 7.36 11.12
CA PHE A 133 -12.08 6.17 11.72
C PHE A 133 -13.51 5.98 11.26
N MET A 134 -13.77 4.86 10.62
CA MET A 134 -15.10 4.52 10.11
C MET A 134 -15.75 3.44 10.96
N ASP A 135 -17.03 3.62 11.30
CA ASP A 135 -17.88 2.61 11.94
C ASP A 135 -19.27 2.61 11.29
N LYS A 136 -19.80 1.43 10.99
CA LYS A 136 -21.15 1.24 10.40
C LYS A 136 -21.41 2.09 9.13
N GLY A 137 -20.38 2.26 8.30
CA GLY A 137 -20.49 2.97 7.02
C GLY A 137 -20.47 4.50 7.11
N VAL A 138 -20.17 5.07 8.30
CA VAL A 138 -20.03 6.51 8.51
C VAL A 138 -18.67 6.84 9.12
N ILE A 139 -18.22 8.08 8.93
CA ILE A 139 -17.04 8.59 9.63
C ILE A 139 -17.44 8.83 11.09
N ALA A 140 -16.91 8.00 11.99
CA ALA A 140 -17.18 8.10 13.42
C ALA A 140 -16.25 9.10 14.11
N GLU A 141 -14.99 9.19 13.64
CA GLU A 141 -14.01 10.14 14.16
C GLU A 141 -12.98 10.49 13.10
N GLU A 142 -12.42 11.69 13.17
CA GLU A 142 -11.38 12.20 12.31
C GLU A 142 -10.47 13.14 13.09
N GLY A 143 -9.16 13.03 12.87
CA GLY A 143 -8.15 13.86 13.52
C GLY A 143 -6.74 13.56 13.05
N THR A 144 -5.74 14.18 13.67
CA THR A 144 -4.34 13.79 13.50
C THR A 144 -4.09 12.41 14.09
N ALA A 145 -2.98 11.76 13.70
CA ALA A 145 -2.61 10.48 14.30
C ALA A 145 -2.44 10.61 15.82
N GLU A 146 -1.82 11.69 16.29
CA GLU A 146 -1.64 11.95 17.73
C GLU A 146 -2.98 12.08 18.48
N GLU A 147 -3.93 12.87 17.94
CA GLU A 147 -5.27 13.03 18.54
C GLU A 147 -6.00 11.70 18.60
N PHE A 148 -6.03 10.95 17.49
CA PHE A 148 -6.79 9.70 17.41
C PHE A 148 -6.24 8.63 18.35
N PHE A 149 -4.91 8.41 18.36
CA PHE A 149 -4.31 7.34 19.14
C PHE A 149 -4.11 7.67 20.63
N ASN A 150 -3.90 8.95 21.00
CA ASN A 150 -3.63 9.33 22.36
C ASN A 150 -4.85 9.97 23.06
N HIS A 151 -5.74 10.59 22.30
CA HIS A 151 -6.90 11.34 22.83
C HIS A 151 -8.18 11.07 22.02
N PRO A 152 -8.59 9.79 21.82
CA PRO A 152 -9.79 9.46 21.05
C PRO A 152 -11.03 10.12 21.67
N LYS A 153 -11.82 10.83 20.85
CA LYS A 153 -12.94 11.66 21.27
C LYS A 153 -14.23 10.85 21.43
N THR A 154 -14.41 9.82 20.58
CA THR A 154 -15.63 9.00 20.58
C THR A 154 -15.44 7.75 21.44
N GLN A 155 -16.52 7.34 22.14
CA GLN A 155 -16.51 6.08 22.88
C GLN A 155 -16.15 4.90 21.98
N ARG A 156 -16.64 4.90 20.75
CA ARG A 156 -16.39 3.81 19.80
C ARG A 156 -14.91 3.71 19.39
N ALA A 157 -14.21 4.83 19.20
CA ALA A 157 -12.78 4.85 18.94
C ALA A 157 -11.97 4.34 20.15
N GLN A 158 -12.37 4.75 21.36
CA GLN A 158 -11.76 4.26 22.61
C GLN A 158 -11.92 2.75 22.75
N GLU A 159 -13.11 2.22 22.54
CA GLU A 159 -13.36 0.76 22.55
C GLU A 159 -12.52 0.03 21.51
N PHE A 160 -12.42 0.57 20.30
CA PHE A 160 -11.63 -0.01 19.21
C PHE A 160 -10.14 -0.05 19.56
N LEU A 161 -9.57 1.05 20.02
CA LEU A 161 -8.15 1.12 20.38
C LEU A 161 -7.81 0.24 21.60
N ASN A 162 -8.69 0.13 22.57
CA ASN A 162 -8.51 -0.74 23.75
C ASN A 162 -8.36 -2.23 23.38
N VAL A 163 -8.99 -2.69 22.29
CA VAL A 163 -8.84 -4.08 21.82
C VAL A 163 -7.40 -4.36 21.37
N PHE A 164 -6.67 -3.35 20.89
CA PHE A 164 -5.30 -3.46 20.42
C PHE A 164 -4.26 -3.06 21.46
N ASP A 165 -4.69 -2.64 22.65
CA ASP A 165 -3.78 -2.33 23.76
C ASP A 165 -3.39 -3.62 24.52
N PHE A 166 -2.35 -4.29 24.01
CA PHE A 166 -1.81 -5.50 24.62
C PHE A 166 -1.15 -5.28 25.98
N SER A 167 -1.02 -4.05 26.45
CA SER A 167 -0.44 -3.76 27.80
C SER A 167 -1.27 -4.39 28.92
N GLN A 168 -2.56 -4.62 28.71
CA GLN A 168 -3.45 -5.28 29.68
C GLN A 168 -3.26 -6.80 29.78
N PHE A 169 -2.69 -7.46 28.78
CA PHE A 169 -2.45 -8.92 28.82
C PHE A 169 -1.23 -9.32 29.67
N GLY A 170 -0.30 -8.41 29.90
CA GLY A 170 0.86 -8.65 30.78
C GLY A 170 0.51 -8.80 32.27
N ALA A 171 -0.72 -8.49 32.69
CA ALA A 171 -1.18 -8.64 34.06
C ALA A 171 -1.73 -10.07 34.36
N TYR A 172 -1.80 -10.96 33.37
CA TYR A 172 -2.30 -12.32 33.51
C TYR A 172 -1.22 -13.42 33.29
N LEU A 173 0.03 -13.05 33.11
CA LEU A 173 1.21 -13.91 33.08
C LEU A 173 2.11 -13.64 34.30
#